data_c416fa6694ea29b5fc1ac3611f363149
#
_entry.id   c416fa6694ea29b5fc1ac3611f363149
#
_cell.length_a   1.000
_cell.length_b   1.000
_cell.length_c   1.000
_cell.angle_alpha   90.00
_cell.angle_beta   90.00
_cell.angle_gamma   90.00
#
_symmetry.space_group_name_H-M   'P 1'
#
loop_
_entity.id
_entity.type
_entity.pdbx_description
1 polymer ?
#
loop_
_entity_poly.entity_id
_entity_poly.type
_entity_poly.pdbx_seq_one_letter_code
_entity_poly.pdbx_strand_id
1 'polypeptide(L)'
;MMKYTEKKTAEKDRKLIRKSYPKSTQSKLLYFVNDILDDPENLNSVGNPEELKHREFPTFSRELTKKDRIVYGIEPGANYNMPEEPEIVVFYQYLGHYSDK
;
A
#
# COMPACT_ATOMS: atom_id res chain seq x y z
N MET A 1 -8.96 -3.94 11.89
CA MET A 1 -7.74 -3.65 11.08
C MET A 1 -7.18 -4.96 10.54
N MET A 2 -6.90 -5.01 9.25
CA MET A 2 -6.36 -6.22 8.62
C MET A 2 -4.89 -6.41 8.95
N LYS A 3 -4.44 -7.66 8.93
CA LYS A 3 -3.00 -7.96 8.97
C LYS A 3 -2.38 -7.57 7.64
N TYR A 4 -1.08 -7.33 7.64
CA TYR A 4 -0.39 -6.89 6.43
C TYR A 4 1.05 -7.36 6.38
N THR A 5 1.63 -7.27 5.19
CA THR A 5 3.06 -7.47 4.98
C THR A 5 3.55 -6.48 3.92
N GLU A 6 4.88 -6.36 3.81
CA GLU A 6 5.53 -5.51 2.81
C GLU A 6 6.39 -6.36 1.90
N LYS A 7 6.34 -6.09 0.59
CA LYS A 7 7.37 -6.60 -0.32
C LYS A 7 8.67 -5.82 -0.08
N LYS A 8 9.78 -6.35 -0.57
CA LYS A 8 11.10 -5.74 -0.36
C LYS A 8 11.17 -4.31 -0.87
N THR A 9 10.53 -4.01 -2.01
CA THR A 9 10.49 -2.66 -2.55
C THR A 9 9.81 -1.70 -1.58
N ALA A 10 8.66 -2.10 -1.03
CA ALA A 10 7.95 -1.27 -0.06
C ALA A 10 8.79 -1.04 1.20
N GLU A 11 9.45 -2.09 1.69
CA GLU A 11 10.32 -1.96 2.85
C GLU A 11 11.44 -0.95 2.60
N LYS A 12 12.09 -1.03 1.44
CA LYS A 12 13.14 -0.07 1.07
C LYS A 12 12.60 1.34 0.97
N ASP A 13 11.42 1.49 0.37
CA ASP A 13 10.76 2.79 0.24
C ASP A 13 10.47 3.39 1.61
N ARG A 14 9.94 2.58 2.53
CA ARG A 14 9.64 3.04 3.89
C ARG A 14 10.88 3.55 4.59
N LYS A 15 11.99 2.83 4.47
CA LYS A 15 13.26 3.22 5.08
C LYS A 15 13.80 4.52 4.46
N LEU A 16 13.63 4.68 3.14
CA LEU A 16 14.06 5.90 2.46
C LEU A 16 13.21 7.10 2.87
N ILE A 17 11.90 6.92 2.99
CA ILE A 17 11.00 7.99 3.46
C ILE A 17 11.42 8.44 4.85
N ARG A 18 11.68 7.49 5.75
CA ARG A 18 12.10 7.80 7.11
C ARG A 18 13.43 8.56 7.15
N LYS A 19 14.35 8.25 6.24
CA LYS A 19 15.69 8.83 6.23
C LYS A 19 15.75 10.17 5.53
N SER A 20 15.01 10.35 4.43
CA SER A 20 15.25 11.44 3.49
C SER A 20 14.05 12.31 3.14
N TYR A 21 12.85 11.91 3.53
CA TYR A 21 11.65 12.68 3.20
C TYR A 21 11.24 13.56 4.36
N PRO A 22 10.51 14.66 4.10
CA PRO A 22 10.00 15.51 5.18
C PRO A 22 9.15 14.74 6.17
N LYS A 23 9.13 15.19 7.43
CA LYS A 23 8.31 14.55 8.45
C LYS A 23 6.83 14.55 8.10
N SER A 24 6.37 15.57 7.36
CA SER A 24 4.98 15.61 6.89
C SER A 24 4.66 14.42 5.98
N THR A 25 5.59 14.01 5.12
CA THR A 25 5.41 12.85 4.26
C THR A 25 5.43 11.56 5.07
N GLN A 26 6.30 11.49 6.09
CA GLN A 26 6.35 10.33 6.99
C GLN A 26 5.02 10.15 7.72
N SER A 27 4.47 11.23 8.26
CA SER A 27 3.19 11.21 8.95
C SER A 27 2.04 10.84 8.01
N LYS A 28 2.09 11.36 6.79
CA LYS A 28 1.09 11.06 5.76
C LYS A 28 1.10 9.59 5.38
N LEU A 29 2.29 9.00 5.25
CA LEU A 29 2.42 7.57 4.96
C LEU A 29 1.75 6.74 6.06
N LEU A 30 2.05 7.05 7.32
CA LEU A 30 1.47 6.33 8.45
C LEU A 30 -0.05 6.45 8.46
N TYR A 31 -0.56 7.64 8.22
CA TYR A 31 -2.00 7.87 8.15
C TYR A 31 -2.64 7.04 7.03
N PHE A 32 -2.02 7.04 5.84
CA PHE A 32 -2.55 6.29 4.70
C PHE A 32 -2.50 4.78 4.96
N VAL A 33 -1.42 4.28 5.54
CA VAL A 33 -1.30 2.85 5.86
C VAL A 33 -2.42 2.44 6.82
N ASN A 34 -2.65 3.21 7.87
CA ASN A 34 -3.71 2.89 8.83
C ASN A 34 -5.09 2.93 8.18
N ASP A 35 -5.35 3.91 7.32
CA ASP A 35 -6.62 4.01 6.61
C ASP A 35 -6.84 2.82 5.67
N ILE A 36 -5.78 2.42 4.97
CA ILE A 36 -5.83 1.25 4.08
C ILE A 36 -6.12 -0.02 4.87
N LEU A 37 -5.48 -0.20 6.02
CA LEU A 37 -5.68 -1.40 6.83
C LEU A 37 -7.09 -1.49 7.42
N ASP A 38 -7.73 -0.34 7.63
CA ASP A 38 -9.11 -0.32 8.12
C ASP A 38 -10.11 -0.69 7.03
N ASP A 39 -9.88 -0.24 5.79
CA ASP A 39 -10.76 -0.55 4.66
C ASP A 39 -10.00 -0.41 3.35
N PRO A 40 -9.29 -1.45 2.92
CA PRO A 40 -8.43 -1.35 1.72
C PRO A 40 -9.19 -1.19 0.41
N GLU A 41 -10.48 -1.51 0.37
CA GLU A 41 -11.28 -1.40 -0.85
C GLU A 41 -12.04 -0.07 -0.96
N ASN A 42 -11.85 0.82 0.00
CA ASN A 42 -12.55 2.11 0.00
C ASN A 42 -11.97 3.06 -1.04
N LEU A 43 -12.68 3.28 -2.14
CA LEU A 43 -12.25 4.18 -3.22
C LEU A 43 -12.67 5.64 -2.98
N ASN A 44 -13.31 5.92 -1.85
CA ASN A 44 -13.75 7.27 -1.51
C ASN A 44 -12.91 7.91 -0.40
N SER A 45 -11.76 7.31 -0.11
CA SER A 45 -10.89 7.79 0.95
C SER A 45 -9.80 8.73 0.40
N VAL A 46 -8.81 9.06 1.27
CA VAL A 46 -7.75 10.02 0.95
C VAL A 46 -6.78 9.47 -0.09
N GLY A 47 -6.14 10.38 -0.85
CA GLY A 47 -5.09 10.00 -1.78
C GLY A 47 -5.57 9.53 -3.14
N ASN A 48 -6.79 9.88 -3.52
CA ASN A 48 -7.35 9.49 -4.82
C ASN A 48 -7.15 8.01 -5.10
N PRO A 49 -7.73 7.13 -4.25
CA PRO A 49 -7.55 5.69 -4.45
C PRO A 49 -8.19 5.23 -5.74
N GLU A 50 -7.52 4.32 -6.42
CA GLU A 50 -8.07 3.70 -7.63
C GLU A 50 -7.70 2.22 -7.65
N GLU A 51 -8.58 1.43 -8.24
CA GLU A 51 -8.33 0.01 -8.42
C GLU A 51 -7.56 -0.20 -9.73
N LEU A 52 -6.50 -1.01 -9.66
CA LEU A 52 -5.68 -1.32 -10.81
C LEU A 52 -6.23 -2.56 -11.50
N LYS A 53 -6.26 -2.53 -12.84
CA LYS A 53 -6.86 -3.61 -13.63
C LYS A 53 -5.82 -4.68 -13.99
N HIS A 54 -6.32 -5.84 -14.41
CA HIS A 54 -5.50 -6.92 -14.95
C HIS A 54 -4.49 -7.47 -13.94
N ARG A 55 -4.90 -7.56 -12.68
CA ARG A 55 -4.10 -8.15 -11.61
C ARG A 55 -4.69 -9.47 -11.18
N GLU A 56 -3.84 -10.37 -10.75
CA GLU A 56 -4.27 -11.67 -10.22
C GLU A 56 -5.12 -11.49 -8.96
N PHE A 57 -4.73 -10.54 -8.11
CA PHE A 57 -5.46 -10.21 -6.89
C PHE A 57 -5.93 -8.77 -6.93
N PRO A 58 -6.98 -8.41 -6.17
CA PRO A 58 -7.41 -7.01 -6.08
C PRO A 58 -6.23 -6.12 -5.70
N THR A 59 -5.95 -5.13 -6.53
CA THR A 59 -4.78 -4.25 -6.36
C THR A 59 -5.23 -2.81 -6.51
N PHE A 60 -4.67 -1.93 -5.68
CA PHE A 60 -5.10 -0.53 -5.58
C PHE A 60 -3.89 0.38 -5.48
N SER A 61 -4.10 1.65 -5.75
CA SER A 61 -3.05 2.64 -5.53
C SER A 61 -3.63 3.90 -4.91
N ARG A 62 -2.78 4.61 -4.14
CA ARG A 62 -3.11 5.93 -3.60
C ARG A 62 -1.93 6.86 -3.83
N GLU A 63 -2.23 8.13 -4.06
CA GLU A 63 -1.23 9.16 -4.29
C GLU A 63 -0.67 9.65 -2.96
N LEU A 64 0.61 9.38 -2.70
CA LEU A 64 1.28 9.84 -1.49
C LEU A 64 1.85 11.24 -1.69
N THR A 65 2.52 11.45 -2.81
CA THR A 65 3.00 12.76 -3.27
C THR A 65 2.64 12.89 -4.74
N LYS A 66 2.92 14.03 -5.35
CA LYS A 66 2.59 14.23 -6.77
C LYS A 66 3.24 13.19 -7.69
N LYS A 67 4.37 12.64 -7.27
CA LYS A 67 5.14 11.68 -8.09
C LYS A 67 5.21 10.29 -7.50
N ASP A 68 4.67 10.08 -6.30
CA ASP A 68 4.81 8.81 -5.59
C ASP A 68 3.44 8.22 -5.28
N ARG A 69 3.28 6.94 -5.61
CA ARG A 69 2.04 6.23 -5.35
C ARG A 69 2.30 5.02 -4.47
N ILE A 70 1.44 4.85 -3.47
CA ILE A 70 1.39 3.63 -2.68
C ILE A 70 0.62 2.60 -3.50
N VAL A 71 1.21 1.43 -3.72
CA VAL A 71 0.53 0.32 -4.40
C VAL A 71 0.39 -0.83 -3.43
N TYR A 72 -0.81 -1.34 -3.29
CA TYR A 72 -1.13 -2.39 -2.33
C TYR A 72 -2.20 -3.30 -2.91
N GLY A 73 -2.28 -4.52 -2.36
CA GLY A 73 -3.27 -5.48 -2.80
C GLY A 73 -3.80 -6.30 -1.66
N ILE A 74 -4.79 -7.14 -1.97
CA ILE A 74 -5.39 -8.07 -1.02
C ILE A 74 -5.08 -9.47 -1.51
N GLU A 75 -4.34 -10.25 -0.72
CA GLU A 75 -3.92 -11.59 -1.07
C GLU A 75 -4.19 -12.57 0.05
N PRO A 76 -4.22 -13.87 -0.24
CA PRO A 76 -4.36 -14.88 0.82
C PRO A 76 -3.19 -14.82 1.79
N GLY A 77 -3.48 -14.89 3.08
CA GLY A 77 -2.45 -14.89 4.10
C GLY A 77 -1.48 -16.06 3.97
N ALA A 78 -1.96 -17.19 3.46
CA ALA A 78 -1.14 -18.39 3.27
C ALA A 78 0.07 -18.12 2.36
N ASN A 79 -0.02 -17.16 1.44
CA ASN A 79 1.08 -16.81 0.55
C ASN A 79 2.24 -16.13 1.30
N TYR A 80 2.03 -15.75 2.55
CA TYR A 80 3.00 -14.97 3.35
C TYR A 80 3.19 -15.54 4.75
N ASN A 81 3.02 -16.86 4.89
CA ASN A 81 3.18 -17.57 6.17
C ASN A 81 2.16 -17.11 7.23
N MET A 82 0.98 -16.73 6.80
CA MET A 82 -0.14 -16.37 7.68
C MET A 82 -1.37 -17.18 7.29
N PRO A 83 -1.30 -18.54 7.38
CA PRO A 83 -2.40 -19.38 6.87
C PRO A 83 -3.71 -19.20 7.64
N GLU A 84 -3.68 -18.66 8.85
CA GLU A 84 -4.87 -18.36 9.65
C GLU A 84 -5.62 -17.11 9.16
N GLU A 85 -4.99 -16.31 8.28
CA GLU A 85 -5.61 -15.12 7.73
C GLU A 85 -6.10 -15.42 6.32
N PRO A 86 -7.41 -15.39 6.04
CA PRO A 86 -7.91 -15.64 4.69
C PRO A 86 -7.46 -14.58 3.71
N GLU A 87 -7.36 -13.32 4.18
CA GLU A 87 -6.89 -12.20 3.36
C GLU A 87 -6.02 -11.29 4.19
N ILE A 88 -4.93 -10.79 3.57
CA ILE A 88 -4.09 -9.77 4.17
C ILE A 88 -3.84 -8.66 3.15
N VAL A 89 -3.43 -7.50 3.64
CA VAL A 89 -2.98 -6.42 2.75
C VAL A 89 -1.49 -6.60 2.48
N VAL A 90 -1.10 -6.49 1.23
CA VAL A 90 0.30 -6.58 0.82
C VAL A 90 0.68 -5.23 0.22
N PHE A 91 1.68 -4.57 0.80
CA PHE A 91 2.20 -3.33 0.26
C PHE A 91 3.32 -3.64 -0.73
N TYR A 92 3.13 -3.25 -1.99
CA TYR A 92 4.10 -3.52 -3.04
C TYR A 92 5.13 -2.40 -3.16
N GLN A 93 4.71 -1.15 -2.96
CA GLN A 93 5.60 0.02 -2.99
C GLN A 93 4.94 1.19 -2.27
N TYR A 94 5.76 2.14 -1.82
CA TYR A 94 5.26 3.42 -1.28
C TYR A 94 5.72 4.61 -2.12
N LEU A 95 6.71 4.42 -2.98
CA LEU A 95 7.29 5.49 -3.79
C LEU A 95 7.29 5.11 -5.25
N GLY A 96 7.42 6.12 -6.10
CA GLY A 96 7.54 5.91 -7.52
C GLY A 96 6.19 5.94 -8.24
N HIS A 97 6.30 5.95 -9.54
CA HIS A 97 5.14 5.93 -10.42
C HIS A 97 4.61 4.53 -10.58
N TYR A 98 3.35 4.46 -10.88
CA TYR A 98 2.74 3.21 -11.30
C TYR A 98 1.80 3.49 -12.46
N SER A 99 1.91 2.71 -13.53
CA SER A 99 1.05 2.84 -14.71
C SER A 99 0.29 1.53 -14.92
N ASP A 100 -1.04 1.64 -14.98
CA ASP A 100 -1.90 0.48 -15.20
C ASP A 100 -2.26 0.36 -16.68
N LYS A 101 -1.29 -0.06 -17.44
CA LYS A 101 -1.48 -0.26 -18.89
C LYS A 101 -1.53 -1.71 -19.26
#